data_437960b6f8ee7324ab2627a721beff17
#
_entry.id   437960b6f8ee7324ab2627a721beff17
#
_cell.length_a   1.000
_cell.length_b   1.000
_cell.length_c   1.000
_cell.angle_alpha   90.00
_cell.angle_beta   90.00
_cell.angle_gamma   90.00
#
_symmetry.space_group_name_H-M   'P 1'
#
loop_
_entity.id
_entity.type
_entity.pdbx_description
1 polymer ?
#
loop_
_entity_poly.entity_id
_entity_poly.type
_entity_poly.pdbx_seq_one_letter_code
_entity_poly.pdbx_strand_id
1 'polypeptide(L)'
;LAVRPRLRRPARRRKKVSVVEAAAAVILRPDGHFLLGRRPPGKPYAGYWEFPGGKIEPGETAAQALVRELHEELGIEADCYTPWITREFVYPHAHVRLHFFRVAGWHGEIRDIHHDALAWKRTDNVDVSPMLPANVAVLRGLTLPDFYAITHAGEIGIAAQLEKLERALAGGLRLLQIREPLLTVEKREAFAREAARLAHVHGARVLVNGDIALANHAGADGVHLPCVQLMQLEARPDLPLVAASCHNAPELARAAALELDFAVLGPVRETA
;
A
#
# COMPACT_ATOMS: atom_id res chain seq x y z
N LEU A 1 57.04 -14.40 -36.36
CA LEU A 1 55.63 -14.50 -35.87
C LEU A 1 55.24 -13.13 -35.35
N ALA A 2 54.38 -12.40 -36.08
CA ALA A 2 53.89 -11.10 -35.70
C ALA A 2 52.59 -11.29 -34.87
N VAL A 3 52.60 -10.80 -33.62
CA VAL A 3 51.44 -10.80 -32.73
C VAL A 3 50.53 -9.64 -33.11
N ARG A 4 49.31 -9.89 -33.60
CA ARG A 4 48.30 -8.86 -33.88
C ARG A 4 47.71 -8.35 -32.60
N PRO A 5 47.57 -7.04 -32.37
CA PRO A 5 46.91 -6.49 -31.18
C PRO A 5 45.41 -6.75 -31.23
N ARG A 6 44.84 -7.27 -30.14
CA ARG A 6 43.40 -7.43 -29.93
C ARG A 6 42.77 -6.05 -29.78
N LEU A 7 41.97 -5.65 -30.74
CA LEU A 7 41.08 -4.46 -30.61
C LEU A 7 40.11 -4.68 -29.46
N ARG A 8 40.23 -3.85 -28.40
CA ARG A 8 39.26 -3.74 -27.34
C ARG A 8 37.98 -3.15 -27.92
N ARG A 9 36.88 -3.90 -27.88
CA ARG A 9 35.55 -3.36 -28.17
C ARG A 9 35.22 -2.27 -27.16
N PRO A 10 34.73 -1.08 -27.59
CA PRO A 10 34.32 -0.04 -26.67
C PRO A 10 33.17 -0.53 -25.82
N ALA A 11 33.25 -0.33 -24.50
CA ALA A 11 32.18 -0.62 -23.56
C ALA A 11 30.92 0.17 -23.99
N ARG A 12 29.83 -0.53 -24.29
CA ARG A 12 28.54 0.11 -24.57
C ARG A 12 28.19 0.95 -23.34
N ARG A 13 28.25 2.27 -23.46
CA ARG A 13 27.69 3.20 -22.47
C ARG A 13 26.21 2.81 -22.28
N ARG A 14 25.86 2.25 -21.13
CA ARG A 14 24.48 2.10 -20.71
C ARG A 14 23.87 3.52 -20.72
N LYS A 15 22.96 3.79 -21.64
CA LYS A 15 22.13 5.01 -21.56
C LYS A 15 21.49 5.01 -20.18
N LYS A 16 21.76 6.03 -19.37
CA LYS A 16 21.04 6.28 -18.13
C LYS A 16 19.58 6.46 -18.54
N VAL A 17 18.73 5.49 -18.25
CA VAL A 17 17.28 5.63 -18.46
C VAL A 17 16.85 6.72 -17.50
N SER A 18 16.43 7.88 -18.03
CA SER A 18 15.88 8.95 -17.20
C SER A 18 14.59 8.46 -16.57
N VAL A 19 14.48 8.65 -15.26
CA VAL A 19 13.24 8.36 -14.54
C VAL A 19 12.22 9.45 -14.93
N VAL A 20 11.05 9.04 -15.35
CA VAL A 20 9.92 9.94 -15.61
C VAL A 20 9.15 10.09 -14.29
N GLU A 21 9.11 11.32 -13.79
CA GLU A 21 8.32 11.67 -12.61
C GLU A 21 6.87 11.94 -13.04
N ALA A 22 5.89 11.44 -12.28
CA ALA A 22 4.47 11.67 -12.53
C ALA A 22 3.69 11.76 -11.23
N ALA A 23 2.59 12.52 -11.23
CA ALA A 23 1.63 12.60 -10.13
C ALA A 23 0.35 11.84 -10.52
N ALA A 24 -0.29 11.18 -9.56
CA ALA A 24 -1.54 10.45 -9.77
C ALA A 24 -2.50 10.64 -8.59
N ALA A 25 -3.78 10.74 -8.87
CA ALA A 25 -4.84 11.03 -7.91
C ALA A 25 -5.65 9.77 -7.56
N VAL A 26 -5.66 9.41 -6.31
CA VAL A 26 -6.68 8.54 -5.73
C VAL A 26 -7.82 9.44 -5.26
N ILE A 27 -8.78 9.74 -6.14
CA ILE A 27 -9.94 10.57 -5.83
C ILE A 27 -10.95 9.73 -5.06
N LEU A 28 -11.26 10.14 -3.83
CA LEU A 28 -12.07 9.38 -2.88
C LEU A 28 -13.39 10.08 -2.58
N ARG A 29 -14.49 9.34 -2.65
CA ARG A 29 -15.79 9.77 -2.14
C ARG A 29 -15.97 9.36 -0.67
N PRO A 30 -16.82 10.06 0.08
CA PRO A 30 -17.14 9.69 1.47
C PRO A 30 -17.73 8.28 1.63
N ASP A 31 -18.35 7.73 0.58
CA ASP A 31 -18.91 6.39 0.55
C ASP A 31 -17.86 5.28 0.26
N GLY A 32 -16.57 5.65 0.17
CA GLY A 32 -15.46 4.74 -0.05
C GLY A 32 -15.20 4.37 -1.52
N HIS A 33 -15.90 5.00 -2.46
CA HIS A 33 -15.58 4.84 -3.88
C HIS A 33 -14.34 5.66 -4.27
N PHE A 34 -13.54 5.11 -5.18
CA PHE A 34 -12.44 5.81 -5.83
C PHE A 34 -12.59 5.80 -7.35
N LEU A 35 -12.04 6.84 -8.00
CA LEU A 35 -12.14 7.03 -9.44
C LEU A 35 -11.00 6.35 -10.18
N LEU A 36 -11.33 5.67 -11.27
CA LEU A 36 -10.39 5.17 -12.28
C LEU A 36 -10.77 5.73 -13.66
N GLY A 37 -9.74 6.00 -14.47
CA GLY A 37 -9.90 6.38 -15.88
C GLY A 37 -9.37 5.29 -16.80
N ARG A 38 -10.03 5.04 -17.94
CA ARG A 38 -9.55 4.14 -18.99
C ARG A 38 -8.74 4.92 -20.02
N ARG A 39 -7.54 4.46 -20.30
CA ARG A 39 -6.62 5.10 -21.24
C ARG A 39 -7.18 5.07 -22.66
N PRO A 40 -7.19 6.22 -23.37
CA PRO A 40 -7.76 6.30 -24.71
C PRO A 40 -6.89 5.61 -25.75
N PRO A 41 -7.43 5.33 -26.95
CA PRO A 41 -6.67 4.88 -28.10
C PRO A 41 -5.48 5.80 -28.43
N GLY A 42 -4.38 5.22 -28.90
CA GLY A 42 -3.18 5.99 -29.31
C GLY A 42 -2.18 6.26 -28.18
N LYS A 43 -2.55 6.09 -26.92
CA LYS A 43 -1.59 6.12 -25.79
C LYS A 43 -1.00 4.73 -25.52
N PRO A 44 0.24 4.62 -24.99
CA PRO A 44 0.74 3.34 -24.50
C PRO A 44 -0.22 2.72 -23.50
N TYR A 45 -0.45 1.40 -23.57
CA TYR A 45 -1.44 0.69 -22.77
C TYR A 45 -2.89 1.20 -22.98
N ALA A 46 -3.28 1.51 -24.21
CA ALA A 46 -4.66 1.86 -24.53
C ALA A 46 -5.65 0.80 -24.01
N GLY A 47 -6.76 1.24 -23.41
CA GLY A 47 -7.77 0.37 -22.82
C GLY A 47 -7.47 -0.10 -21.40
N TYR A 48 -6.28 0.18 -20.85
CA TYR A 48 -5.93 -0.11 -19.45
C TYR A 48 -6.54 0.95 -18.53
N TRP A 49 -6.91 0.52 -17.32
CA TRP A 49 -7.40 1.41 -16.29
C TRP A 49 -6.26 1.92 -15.39
N GLU A 50 -6.37 3.18 -15.00
CA GLU A 50 -5.37 3.87 -14.20
C GLU A 50 -6.02 4.88 -13.24
N PHE A 51 -5.25 5.34 -12.27
CA PHE A 51 -5.58 6.53 -11.51
C PHE A 51 -5.29 7.76 -12.35
N PRO A 52 -6.22 8.77 -12.42
CA PRO A 52 -6.02 10.00 -13.18
C PRO A 52 -4.74 10.73 -12.77
N GLY A 53 -4.08 11.37 -13.74
CA GLY A 53 -2.85 12.11 -13.51
C GLY A 53 -1.85 11.97 -14.64
N GLY A 54 -0.73 12.69 -14.54
CA GLY A 54 0.24 12.74 -15.60
C GLY A 54 1.64 13.13 -15.16
N LYS A 55 2.47 13.50 -16.13
CA LYS A 55 3.88 13.80 -15.90
C LYS A 55 4.06 15.11 -15.15
N ILE A 56 5.07 15.15 -14.30
CA ILE A 56 5.55 16.37 -13.66
C ILE A 56 6.38 17.12 -14.68
N GLU A 57 6.02 18.36 -14.98
CA GLU A 57 6.74 19.22 -15.90
C GLU A 57 7.98 19.87 -15.24
N PRO A 58 8.96 20.32 -16.03
CA PRO A 58 10.13 21.00 -15.48
C PRO A 58 9.75 22.23 -14.63
N GLY A 59 10.15 22.23 -13.36
CA GLY A 59 9.86 23.31 -12.42
C GLY A 59 8.60 23.13 -11.60
N GLU A 60 7.78 22.10 -11.89
CA GLU A 60 6.62 21.75 -11.07
C GLU A 60 7.00 20.88 -9.87
N THR A 61 6.29 21.05 -8.78
CA THR A 61 6.19 20.05 -7.71
C THR A 61 5.16 18.98 -8.09
N ALA A 62 5.23 17.80 -7.46
CA ALA A 62 4.25 16.74 -7.69
C ALA A 62 2.80 17.18 -7.37
N ALA A 63 2.62 18.07 -6.39
CA ALA A 63 1.30 18.60 -6.04
C ALA A 63 0.77 19.58 -7.11
N GLN A 64 1.63 20.41 -7.69
CA GLN A 64 1.24 21.31 -8.77
C GLN A 64 0.85 20.52 -10.02
N ALA A 65 1.64 19.52 -10.40
CA ALA A 65 1.32 18.61 -11.50
C ALA A 65 -0.02 17.90 -11.27
N LEU A 66 -0.28 17.40 -10.04
CA LEU A 66 -1.56 16.78 -9.70
C LEU A 66 -2.74 17.71 -10.01
N VAL A 67 -2.71 18.95 -9.48
CA VAL A 67 -3.81 19.91 -9.66
C VAL A 67 -4.01 20.25 -11.13
N ARG A 68 -2.92 20.51 -11.88
CA ARG A 68 -2.98 20.79 -13.32
C ARG A 68 -3.57 19.61 -14.10
N GLU A 69 -3.07 18.39 -13.87
CA GLU A 69 -3.54 17.20 -14.59
C GLU A 69 -5.02 16.90 -14.30
N LEU A 70 -5.48 17.06 -13.04
CA LEU A 70 -6.89 16.88 -12.70
C LEU A 70 -7.79 17.93 -13.36
N HIS A 71 -7.30 19.17 -13.51
CA HIS A 71 -8.02 20.21 -14.25
C HIS A 71 -8.10 19.85 -15.75
N GLU A 72 -6.98 19.42 -16.35
CA GLU A 72 -6.90 19.08 -17.79
C GLU A 72 -7.68 17.80 -18.12
N GLU A 73 -7.59 16.76 -17.30
CA GLU A 73 -8.17 15.45 -17.59
C GLU A 73 -9.62 15.30 -17.17
N LEU A 74 -10.03 15.98 -16.08
CA LEU A 74 -11.33 15.80 -15.44
C LEU A 74 -12.14 17.09 -15.29
N GLY A 75 -11.54 18.26 -15.53
CA GLY A 75 -12.20 19.56 -15.38
C GLY A 75 -12.47 19.97 -13.94
N ILE A 76 -11.74 19.45 -12.97
CA ILE A 76 -11.91 19.73 -11.55
C ILE A 76 -10.70 20.46 -10.94
N GLU A 77 -10.95 21.22 -9.85
CA GLU A 77 -9.93 21.85 -9.05
C GLU A 77 -9.85 21.12 -7.69
N ALA A 78 -8.77 20.37 -7.48
CA ALA A 78 -8.55 19.68 -6.20
C ALA A 78 -8.15 20.69 -5.12
N ASP A 79 -8.88 20.70 -4.01
CA ASP A 79 -8.67 21.61 -2.87
C ASP A 79 -8.27 20.89 -1.57
N CYS A 80 -8.61 19.61 -1.45
CA CYS A 80 -8.23 18.78 -0.30
C CYS A 80 -7.52 17.52 -0.78
N TYR A 81 -6.19 17.54 -0.74
CA TYR A 81 -5.35 16.40 -1.13
C TYR A 81 -4.14 16.25 -0.21
N THR A 82 -3.72 15.01 -0.02
CA THR A 82 -2.55 14.67 0.80
C THR A 82 -1.61 13.71 0.06
N PRO A 83 -0.28 13.91 0.13
CA PRO A 83 0.66 12.91 -0.36
C PRO A 83 0.41 11.57 0.34
N TRP A 84 0.46 10.48 -0.42
CA TRP A 84 0.21 9.16 0.14
C TRP A 84 1.40 8.23 -0.06
N ILE A 85 1.60 7.70 -1.25
CA ILE A 85 2.71 6.78 -1.55
C ILE A 85 3.44 7.19 -2.82
N THR A 86 4.75 6.93 -2.84
CA THR A 86 5.57 7.04 -4.05
C THR A 86 6.01 5.66 -4.48
N ARG A 87 5.86 5.34 -5.76
CA ARG A 87 6.25 4.06 -6.33
C ARG A 87 7.09 4.22 -7.58
N GLU A 88 8.14 3.43 -7.65
CA GLU A 88 8.88 3.26 -8.89
C GLU A 88 8.41 2.00 -9.62
N PHE A 89 8.30 2.09 -10.93
CA PHE A 89 7.96 0.97 -11.79
C PHE A 89 8.73 1.06 -13.12
N VAL A 90 9.27 -0.08 -13.54
CA VAL A 90 10.01 -0.17 -14.80
C VAL A 90 9.12 -0.85 -15.84
N TYR A 91 8.63 -0.04 -16.78
CA TYR A 91 7.96 -0.52 -17.98
C TYR A 91 9.01 -0.88 -19.06
N PRO A 92 8.68 -1.69 -20.06
CA PRO A 92 9.59 -1.97 -21.17
C PRO A 92 10.11 -0.72 -21.90
N HIS A 93 9.33 0.38 -21.87
CA HIS A 93 9.61 1.63 -22.59
C HIS A 93 10.02 2.80 -21.70
N ALA A 94 9.81 2.72 -20.37
CA ALA A 94 10.09 3.81 -19.45
C ALA A 94 10.32 3.33 -18.02
N HIS A 95 11.18 4.02 -17.29
CA HIS A 95 11.26 3.93 -15.82
C HIS A 95 10.48 5.11 -15.27
N VAL A 96 9.43 4.85 -14.49
CA VAL A 96 8.56 5.88 -13.94
C VAL A 96 8.63 5.90 -12.41
N ARG A 97 8.53 7.11 -11.84
CA ARG A 97 8.27 7.31 -10.41
C ARG A 97 6.94 8.05 -10.28
N LEU A 98 5.98 7.39 -9.63
CA LEU A 98 4.61 7.85 -9.47
C LEU A 98 4.40 8.35 -8.04
N HIS A 99 4.01 9.62 -7.89
CA HIS A 99 3.62 10.24 -6.63
C HIS A 99 2.10 10.20 -6.51
N PHE A 100 1.58 9.30 -5.69
CA PHE A 100 0.14 9.18 -5.46
C PHE A 100 -0.30 10.11 -4.35
N PHE A 101 -1.42 10.77 -4.58
CA PHE A 101 -2.12 11.62 -3.62
C PHE A 101 -3.51 11.08 -3.37
N ARG A 102 -3.96 11.11 -2.12
CA ARG A 102 -5.38 10.97 -1.79
C ARG A 102 -6.05 12.32 -1.96
N VAL A 103 -7.10 12.38 -2.78
CA VAL A 103 -7.89 13.58 -3.05
C VAL A 103 -9.28 13.36 -2.46
N ALA A 104 -9.62 14.13 -1.41
CA ALA A 104 -10.88 14.00 -0.68
C ALA A 104 -11.82 15.19 -0.90
N GLY A 105 -11.35 16.27 -1.58
CA GLY A 105 -12.14 17.44 -1.90
C GLY A 105 -11.74 18.04 -3.24
N TRP A 106 -12.73 18.52 -3.96
CA TRP A 106 -12.56 19.23 -5.23
C TRP A 106 -13.77 20.10 -5.57
N HIS A 107 -13.56 21.09 -6.40
CA HIS A 107 -14.59 21.91 -7.00
C HIS A 107 -14.79 21.52 -8.47
N GLY A 108 -16.00 21.71 -8.98
CA GLY A 108 -16.37 21.37 -10.36
C GLY A 108 -17.00 19.99 -10.49
N GLU A 109 -17.50 19.73 -11.69
CA GLU A 109 -18.10 18.45 -12.06
C GLU A 109 -17.06 17.59 -12.79
N ILE A 110 -16.86 16.36 -12.34
CA ILE A 110 -15.95 15.42 -12.98
C ILE A 110 -16.48 15.07 -14.37
N ARG A 111 -15.68 15.36 -15.38
CA ARG A 111 -15.96 15.09 -16.79
C ARG A 111 -14.87 14.21 -17.37
N ASP A 112 -15.24 13.41 -18.33
CA ASP A 112 -14.32 12.60 -19.12
C ASP A 112 -13.77 13.44 -20.27
N ILE A 113 -12.62 14.11 -20.04
CA ILE A 113 -12.01 14.98 -21.05
C ILE A 113 -10.90 14.23 -21.82
N HIS A 114 -10.07 13.47 -21.10
CA HIS A 114 -8.89 12.82 -21.68
C HIS A 114 -8.88 11.29 -21.55
N HIS A 115 -9.86 10.69 -20.89
CA HIS A 115 -10.02 9.25 -20.80
C HIS A 115 -11.04 8.74 -21.80
N ASP A 116 -11.04 7.46 -22.07
CA ASP A 116 -12.05 6.79 -22.90
C ASP A 116 -13.30 6.39 -22.10
N ALA A 117 -13.15 6.27 -20.79
CA ALA A 117 -14.22 6.07 -19.82
C ALA A 117 -13.74 6.36 -18.39
N LEU A 118 -14.68 6.77 -17.53
CA LEU A 118 -14.46 6.90 -16.08
C LEU A 118 -15.31 5.88 -15.32
N ALA A 119 -14.78 5.34 -14.22
CA ALA A 119 -15.50 4.40 -13.37
C ALA A 119 -15.20 4.62 -11.88
N TRP A 120 -16.26 4.78 -11.09
CA TRP A 120 -16.18 4.76 -9.64
C TRP A 120 -16.19 3.31 -9.15
N LYS A 121 -15.18 2.93 -8.37
CA LYS A 121 -14.99 1.57 -7.85
C LYS A 121 -14.76 1.58 -6.36
N ARG A 122 -15.05 0.45 -5.72
CA ARG A 122 -14.72 0.20 -4.32
C ARG A 122 -13.62 -0.86 -4.25
N THR A 123 -12.87 -0.88 -3.15
CA THR A 123 -11.79 -1.85 -2.95
C THR A 123 -12.25 -3.31 -2.90
N ASP A 124 -13.50 -3.53 -2.51
CA ASP A 124 -14.14 -4.85 -2.47
C ASP A 124 -14.75 -5.29 -3.81
N ASN A 125 -14.85 -4.39 -4.78
CA ASN A 125 -15.39 -4.67 -6.12
C ASN A 125 -14.72 -3.84 -7.21
N VAL A 126 -13.52 -4.25 -7.63
CA VAL A 126 -12.79 -3.67 -8.76
C VAL A 126 -12.99 -4.58 -9.98
N ASP A 127 -14.14 -4.45 -10.65
CA ASP A 127 -14.57 -5.26 -11.79
C ASP A 127 -14.08 -4.73 -13.15
N VAL A 128 -13.13 -3.79 -13.15
CA VAL A 128 -12.51 -3.23 -14.38
C VAL A 128 -11.14 -3.82 -14.64
N SER A 129 -10.85 -4.13 -15.90
CA SER A 129 -9.56 -4.70 -16.32
C SER A 129 -9.29 -4.39 -17.80
N PRO A 130 -8.02 -4.47 -18.24
CA PRO A 130 -6.81 -4.65 -17.46
C PRO A 130 -6.42 -3.36 -16.69
N MET A 131 -5.74 -3.52 -15.56
CA MET A 131 -5.20 -2.41 -14.77
C MET A 131 -3.73 -2.16 -15.16
N LEU A 132 -3.30 -0.88 -15.18
CA LEU A 132 -1.88 -0.57 -15.32
C LEU A 132 -1.05 -1.25 -14.23
N PRO A 133 0.05 -1.95 -14.58
CA PRO A 133 0.84 -2.73 -13.62
C PRO A 133 1.30 -1.94 -12.40
N ALA A 134 1.73 -0.68 -12.58
CA ALA A 134 2.16 0.17 -11.47
C ALA A 134 1.03 0.46 -10.46
N ASN A 135 -0.23 0.41 -10.88
CA ASN A 135 -1.39 0.77 -10.05
C ASN A 135 -1.93 -0.41 -9.22
N VAL A 136 -1.60 -1.65 -9.58
CA VAL A 136 -2.09 -2.85 -8.87
C VAL A 136 -1.72 -2.82 -7.38
N ALA A 137 -0.49 -2.45 -7.04
CA ALA A 137 -0.06 -2.36 -5.66
C ALA A 137 -0.71 -1.19 -4.90
N VAL A 138 -1.12 -0.13 -5.60
CA VAL A 138 -1.85 1.00 -5.02
C VAL A 138 -3.26 0.56 -4.64
N LEU A 139 -3.93 -0.22 -5.48
CA LEU A 139 -5.22 -0.83 -5.15
C LEU A 139 -5.14 -1.70 -3.89
N ARG A 140 -4.09 -2.53 -3.75
CA ARG A 140 -3.85 -3.28 -2.52
C ARG A 140 -3.70 -2.35 -1.30
N GLY A 141 -2.96 -1.25 -1.45
CA GLY A 141 -2.81 -0.25 -0.39
C GLY A 141 -4.13 0.38 0.05
N LEU A 142 -5.09 0.56 -0.87
CA LEU A 142 -6.41 1.10 -0.55
C LEU A 142 -7.28 0.15 0.30
N THR A 143 -6.96 -1.14 0.32
CA THR A 143 -7.66 -2.10 1.19
C THR A 143 -7.20 -2.03 2.65
N LEU A 144 -6.08 -1.34 2.94
CA LEU A 144 -5.55 -1.20 4.29
C LEU A 144 -6.22 -0.03 5.00
N PRO A 145 -6.71 -0.22 6.24
CA PRO A 145 -7.21 0.85 7.07
C PRO A 145 -6.11 1.85 7.46
N ASP A 146 -6.48 3.10 7.75
CA ASP A 146 -5.55 4.15 8.14
C ASP A 146 -4.98 3.97 9.56
N PHE A 147 -5.65 3.17 10.40
CA PHE A 147 -5.24 2.89 11.77
C PHE A 147 -4.92 1.42 11.95
N TYR A 148 -3.75 1.17 12.55
CA TYR A 148 -3.29 -0.16 12.94
C TYR A 148 -3.02 -0.16 14.45
N ALA A 149 -3.97 -0.67 15.23
CA ALA A 149 -3.87 -0.73 16.69
C ALA A 149 -3.04 -1.93 17.14
N ILE A 150 -2.41 -1.82 18.31
CA ILE A 150 -1.65 -2.89 18.97
C ILE A 150 -2.23 -3.11 20.35
N THR A 151 -2.47 -4.36 20.73
CA THR A 151 -2.95 -4.72 22.07
C THR A 151 -1.81 -4.68 23.11
N HIS A 152 -2.19 -4.51 24.38
CA HIS A 152 -1.28 -4.52 25.53
C HIS A 152 -1.98 -5.09 26.79
N ALA A 153 -2.73 -6.18 26.61
CA ALA A 153 -3.51 -6.84 27.68
C ALA A 153 -2.65 -7.31 28.84
N GLY A 154 -1.38 -7.66 28.60
CA GLY A 154 -0.44 -8.03 29.64
C GLY A 154 -0.11 -6.91 30.64
N GLU A 155 -0.29 -5.65 30.22
CA GLU A 155 -0.03 -4.47 31.08
C GLU A 155 -1.30 -3.99 31.80
N ILE A 156 -2.43 -3.93 31.11
CA ILE A 156 -3.66 -3.33 31.64
C ILE A 156 -4.70 -4.36 32.11
N GLY A 157 -4.46 -5.64 31.87
CA GLY A 157 -5.39 -6.72 32.14
C GLY A 157 -6.31 -7.06 30.94
N ILE A 158 -6.61 -8.35 30.79
CA ILE A 158 -7.38 -8.90 29.66
C ILE A 158 -8.77 -8.25 29.55
N ALA A 159 -9.50 -8.15 30.67
CA ALA A 159 -10.85 -7.58 30.66
C ALA A 159 -10.86 -6.13 30.20
N ALA A 160 -9.97 -5.30 30.76
CA ALA A 160 -9.85 -3.90 30.39
C ALA A 160 -9.42 -3.72 28.92
N GLN A 161 -8.55 -4.60 28.41
CA GLN A 161 -8.15 -4.57 27.01
C GLN A 161 -9.32 -4.92 26.07
N LEU A 162 -10.14 -5.93 26.40
CA LEU A 162 -11.29 -6.31 25.60
C LEU A 162 -12.37 -5.20 25.56
N GLU A 163 -12.65 -4.54 26.68
CA GLU A 163 -13.54 -3.37 26.73
C GLU A 163 -13.05 -2.19 25.87
N LYS A 164 -11.72 -1.89 25.93
CA LYS A 164 -11.12 -0.85 25.08
C LYS A 164 -11.19 -1.24 23.60
N LEU A 165 -10.95 -2.50 23.29
CA LEU A 165 -11.02 -3.02 21.93
C LEU A 165 -12.43 -2.89 21.36
N GLU A 166 -13.45 -3.30 22.12
CA GLU A 166 -14.84 -3.19 21.70
C GLU A 166 -15.26 -1.75 21.39
N ARG A 167 -14.88 -0.80 22.25
CA ARG A 167 -15.11 0.64 22.00
C ARG A 167 -14.39 1.15 20.77
N ALA A 168 -13.13 0.73 20.55
CA ALA A 168 -12.36 1.12 19.38
C ALA A 168 -12.96 0.55 18.08
N LEU A 169 -13.40 -0.70 18.10
CA LEU A 169 -14.06 -1.36 16.98
C LEU A 169 -15.40 -0.70 16.63
N ALA A 170 -16.21 -0.39 17.64
CA ALA A 170 -17.44 0.40 17.48
C ALA A 170 -17.15 1.81 16.91
N GLY A 171 -16.03 2.41 17.29
CA GLY A 171 -15.55 3.70 16.80
C GLY A 171 -14.88 3.63 15.41
N GLY A 172 -14.86 2.46 14.74
CA GLY A 172 -14.35 2.35 13.36
C GLY A 172 -12.96 1.77 13.21
N LEU A 173 -12.32 1.23 14.26
CA LEU A 173 -11.08 0.46 14.09
C LEU A 173 -11.32 -0.75 13.20
N ARG A 174 -10.44 -0.98 12.20
CA ARG A 174 -10.58 -2.07 11.21
C ARG A 174 -9.34 -2.93 11.03
N LEU A 175 -8.26 -2.64 11.75
CA LEU A 175 -7.03 -3.44 11.73
C LEU A 175 -6.35 -3.40 13.08
N LEU A 176 -6.03 -4.58 13.62
CA LEU A 176 -5.34 -4.67 14.90
C LEU A 176 -4.28 -5.77 14.90
N GLN A 177 -3.26 -5.59 15.74
CA GLN A 177 -2.22 -6.57 16.04
C GLN A 177 -2.38 -7.05 17.49
N ILE A 178 -2.47 -8.36 17.66
CA ILE A 178 -2.37 -9.00 18.97
C ILE A 178 -0.89 -9.19 19.27
N ARG A 179 -0.39 -8.45 20.27
CA ARG A 179 1.00 -8.50 20.72
C ARG A 179 1.06 -8.53 22.25
N GLU A 180 1.11 -9.74 22.82
CA GLU A 180 0.99 -9.98 24.26
C GLU A 180 2.16 -10.81 24.80
N PRO A 181 3.38 -10.23 24.85
CA PRO A 181 4.56 -10.97 25.31
C PRO A 181 4.53 -11.29 26.82
N LEU A 182 3.73 -10.55 27.60
CA LEU A 182 3.64 -10.73 29.05
C LEU A 182 2.58 -11.74 29.48
N LEU A 183 1.73 -12.23 28.58
CA LEU A 183 0.74 -13.25 28.89
C LEU A 183 1.36 -14.66 28.78
N THR A 184 0.90 -15.58 29.65
CA THR A 184 1.20 -17.02 29.45
C THR A 184 0.61 -17.52 28.14
N VAL A 185 1.07 -18.67 27.64
CA VAL A 185 0.62 -19.24 26.37
C VAL A 185 -0.91 -19.43 26.39
N GLU A 186 -1.45 -20.02 27.44
CA GLU A 186 -2.89 -20.33 27.56
C GLU A 186 -3.74 -19.04 27.59
N LYS A 187 -3.30 -18.02 28.35
CA LYS A 187 -3.98 -16.71 28.41
C LYS A 187 -3.90 -15.99 27.09
N ARG A 188 -2.76 -16.05 26.41
CA ARG A 188 -2.57 -15.44 25.09
C ARG A 188 -3.45 -16.08 24.02
N GLU A 189 -3.57 -17.40 24.01
CA GLU A 189 -4.46 -18.12 23.11
C GLU A 189 -5.94 -17.78 23.34
N ALA A 190 -6.37 -17.78 24.60
CA ALA A 190 -7.75 -17.44 24.95
C ALA A 190 -8.05 -15.97 24.57
N PHE A 191 -7.17 -15.05 24.87
CA PHE A 191 -7.29 -13.64 24.50
C PHE A 191 -7.31 -13.46 22.99
N ALA A 192 -6.42 -14.13 22.26
CA ALA A 192 -6.33 -13.99 20.80
C ALA A 192 -7.64 -14.43 20.11
N ARG A 193 -8.22 -15.56 20.54
CA ARG A 193 -9.52 -16.03 20.03
C ARG A 193 -10.64 -15.04 20.29
N GLU A 194 -10.74 -14.51 21.51
CA GLU A 194 -11.81 -13.56 21.85
C GLU A 194 -11.63 -12.23 21.14
N ALA A 195 -10.41 -11.71 21.06
CA ALA A 195 -10.10 -10.48 20.33
C ALA A 195 -10.39 -10.62 18.82
N ALA A 196 -10.05 -11.76 18.22
CA ALA A 196 -10.38 -12.05 16.82
C ALA A 196 -11.90 -12.11 16.58
N ARG A 197 -12.62 -12.82 17.45
CA ARG A 197 -14.09 -12.91 17.39
C ARG A 197 -14.75 -11.53 17.47
N LEU A 198 -14.33 -10.69 18.42
CA LEU A 198 -14.83 -9.32 18.55
C LEU A 198 -14.53 -8.49 17.31
N ALA A 199 -13.31 -8.55 16.81
CA ALA A 199 -12.90 -7.80 15.63
C ALA A 199 -13.73 -8.19 14.39
N HIS A 200 -13.96 -9.48 14.16
CA HIS A 200 -14.73 -9.97 13.02
C HIS A 200 -16.19 -9.54 13.05
N VAL A 201 -16.82 -9.47 14.22
CA VAL A 201 -18.19 -8.92 14.37
C VAL A 201 -18.30 -7.50 13.84
N HIS A 202 -17.21 -6.72 13.95
CA HIS A 202 -17.13 -5.35 13.45
C HIS A 202 -16.49 -5.24 12.05
N GLY A 203 -16.22 -6.34 11.36
CA GLY A 203 -15.57 -6.36 10.05
C GLY A 203 -14.10 -5.89 10.09
N ALA A 204 -13.46 -5.98 11.25
CA ALA A 204 -12.03 -5.65 11.41
C ALA A 204 -11.16 -6.90 11.20
N ARG A 205 -9.93 -6.69 10.71
CA ARG A 205 -8.93 -7.74 10.50
C ARG A 205 -7.93 -7.77 11.64
N VAL A 206 -7.44 -8.98 11.94
CA VAL A 206 -6.56 -9.26 13.07
C VAL A 206 -5.28 -9.95 12.61
N LEU A 207 -4.14 -9.41 13.04
CA LEU A 207 -2.84 -10.07 12.90
C LEU A 207 -2.32 -10.48 14.27
N VAL A 208 -1.65 -11.63 14.33
CA VAL A 208 -0.91 -12.07 15.53
C VAL A 208 0.57 -11.74 15.35
N ASN A 209 1.21 -11.21 16.38
CA ASN A 209 2.64 -10.88 16.34
C ASN A 209 3.50 -12.13 16.44
N GLY A 210 4.27 -12.44 15.40
CA GLY A 210 5.34 -13.43 15.38
C GLY A 210 4.94 -14.90 15.52
N ASP A 211 3.65 -15.21 15.62
CA ASP A 211 3.19 -16.59 15.90
C ASP A 211 2.15 -17.02 14.86
N ILE A 212 2.62 -17.68 13.80
CA ILE A 212 1.80 -18.19 12.70
C ILE A 212 0.83 -19.28 13.19
N ALA A 213 1.29 -20.14 14.09
CA ALA A 213 0.45 -21.21 14.65
C ALA A 213 -0.72 -20.63 15.45
N LEU A 214 -0.45 -19.66 16.31
CA LEU A 214 -1.47 -18.95 17.06
C LEU A 214 -2.42 -18.18 16.15
N ALA A 215 -1.92 -17.55 15.08
CA ALA A 215 -2.79 -16.88 14.11
C ALA A 215 -3.83 -17.83 13.53
N ASN A 216 -3.42 -19.02 13.10
CA ASN A 216 -4.32 -20.06 12.59
C ASN A 216 -5.29 -20.57 13.67
N HIS A 217 -4.79 -20.88 14.88
CA HIS A 217 -5.63 -21.42 15.96
C HIS A 217 -6.65 -20.42 16.51
N ALA A 218 -6.30 -19.14 16.51
CA ALA A 218 -7.20 -18.07 16.97
C ALA A 218 -8.19 -17.61 15.88
N GLY A 219 -8.04 -18.08 14.65
CA GLY A 219 -8.83 -17.63 13.51
C GLY A 219 -8.52 -16.19 13.11
N ALA A 220 -7.29 -15.73 13.33
CA ALA A 220 -6.85 -14.41 12.91
C ALA A 220 -6.65 -14.36 11.37
N ASP A 221 -6.72 -13.17 10.78
CA ASP A 221 -6.59 -12.96 9.34
C ASP A 221 -5.12 -13.03 8.88
N GLY A 222 -4.17 -13.01 9.81
CA GLY A 222 -2.77 -13.05 9.41
C GLY A 222 -1.76 -12.90 10.53
N VAL A 223 -0.53 -12.61 10.13
CA VAL A 223 0.62 -12.50 11.02
C VAL A 223 1.37 -11.18 10.78
N HIS A 224 1.85 -10.57 11.86
CA HIS A 224 2.82 -9.48 11.82
C HIS A 224 4.18 -10.01 12.25
N LEU A 225 5.11 -10.09 11.32
CA LEU A 225 6.43 -10.66 11.52
C LEU A 225 7.39 -9.65 12.17
N PRO A 226 8.05 -9.96 13.28
CA PRO A 226 9.25 -9.24 13.68
C PRO A 226 10.34 -9.34 12.61
N CYS A 227 11.23 -8.33 12.52
CA CYS A 227 12.27 -8.27 11.50
C CYS A 227 13.18 -9.52 11.49
N VAL A 228 13.50 -10.07 12.65
CA VAL A 228 14.32 -11.30 12.75
C VAL A 228 13.65 -12.47 12.04
N GLN A 229 12.34 -12.66 12.22
CA GLN A 229 11.61 -13.72 11.53
C GLN A 229 11.49 -13.44 10.04
N LEU A 230 11.18 -12.18 9.66
CA LEU A 230 11.13 -11.76 8.26
C LEU A 230 12.41 -12.14 7.49
N MET A 231 13.56 -11.90 8.09
CA MET A 231 14.86 -12.16 7.45
C MET A 231 15.19 -13.65 7.34
N GLN A 232 14.58 -14.50 8.16
CA GLN A 232 14.78 -15.96 8.16
C GLN A 232 13.79 -16.72 7.27
N LEU A 233 12.68 -16.10 6.87
CA LEU A 233 11.68 -16.76 6.04
C LEU A 233 12.24 -17.07 4.64
N GLU A 234 12.00 -18.25 4.14
CA GLU A 234 12.28 -18.63 2.75
C GLU A 234 11.16 -18.21 1.80
N ALA A 235 9.91 -18.30 2.24
CA ALA A 235 8.72 -17.95 1.48
C ALA A 235 7.70 -17.20 2.34
N ARG A 236 6.79 -16.48 1.69
CA ARG A 236 5.66 -15.83 2.37
C ARG A 236 4.78 -16.88 3.06
N PRO A 237 4.37 -16.67 4.33
CA PRO A 237 3.37 -17.50 4.97
C PRO A 237 2.05 -17.56 4.20
N ASP A 238 1.41 -18.72 4.16
CA ASP A 238 0.11 -18.91 3.53
C ASP A 238 -1.01 -18.42 4.46
N LEU A 239 -1.13 -17.08 4.53
CA LEU A 239 -2.15 -16.36 5.30
C LEU A 239 -2.69 -15.21 4.46
N PRO A 240 -3.97 -14.85 4.63
CA PRO A 240 -4.60 -13.76 3.89
C PRO A 240 -3.88 -12.43 4.03
N LEU A 241 -3.34 -12.12 5.23
CA LEU A 241 -2.66 -10.87 5.51
C LEU A 241 -1.32 -11.13 6.21
N VAL A 242 -0.22 -10.67 5.61
CA VAL A 242 1.13 -10.80 6.17
C VAL A 242 1.80 -9.44 6.18
N ALA A 243 2.17 -9.00 7.38
CA ALA A 243 2.91 -7.76 7.59
C ALA A 243 4.24 -8.00 8.29
N ALA A 244 5.12 -6.99 8.30
CA ALA A 244 6.36 -7.06 9.05
C ALA A 244 6.79 -5.71 9.64
N SER A 245 7.52 -5.76 10.75
CA SER A 245 8.31 -4.64 11.24
C SER A 245 9.64 -4.59 10.48
N CYS A 246 9.99 -3.40 9.99
CA CYS A 246 11.24 -3.12 9.28
C CYS A 246 11.91 -1.89 9.87
N HIS A 247 13.26 -1.86 9.89
CA HIS A 247 14.04 -0.78 10.48
C HIS A 247 15.04 -0.17 9.49
N ASN A 248 15.23 -0.79 8.33
CA ASN A 248 16.20 -0.40 7.33
C ASN A 248 15.80 -0.85 5.92
N ALA A 249 16.54 -0.37 4.91
CA ALA A 249 16.29 -0.70 3.50
C ALA A 249 16.42 -2.19 3.16
N PRO A 250 17.40 -2.97 3.68
CA PRO A 250 17.45 -4.41 3.44
C PRO A 250 16.21 -5.17 3.93
N GLU A 251 15.66 -4.83 5.10
CA GLU A 251 14.46 -5.45 5.64
C GLU A 251 13.22 -5.10 4.80
N LEU A 252 13.09 -3.85 4.36
CA LEU A 252 12.04 -3.44 3.41
C LEU A 252 12.16 -4.18 2.07
N ALA A 253 13.39 -4.34 1.55
CA ALA A 253 13.62 -5.10 0.33
C ALA A 253 13.22 -6.58 0.49
N ARG A 254 13.48 -7.17 1.68
CA ARG A 254 13.06 -8.53 1.99
C ARG A 254 11.54 -8.66 2.05
N ALA A 255 10.85 -7.73 2.73
CA ALA A 255 9.39 -7.68 2.79
C ALA A 255 8.78 -7.57 1.38
N ALA A 256 9.34 -6.73 0.51
CA ALA A 256 8.92 -6.59 -0.86
C ALA A 256 9.17 -7.85 -1.70
N ALA A 257 10.33 -8.52 -1.54
CA ALA A 257 10.66 -9.76 -2.24
C ALA A 257 9.74 -10.93 -1.86
N LEU A 258 9.23 -10.94 -0.64
CA LEU A 258 8.24 -11.90 -0.16
C LEU A 258 6.79 -11.47 -0.46
N GLU A 259 6.59 -10.35 -1.15
CA GLU A 259 5.27 -9.80 -1.49
C GLU A 259 4.36 -9.63 -0.27
N LEU A 260 4.90 -9.14 0.87
CA LEU A 260 4.08 -8.86 2.04
C LEU A 260 3.08 -7.73 1.74
N ASP A 261 1.95 -7.74 2.46
CA ASP A 261 0.88 -6.79 2.22
C ASP A 261 1.24 -5.38 2.69
N PHE A 262 1.96 -5.26 3.80
CA PHE A 262 2.54 -4.00 4.26
C PHE A 262 3.73 -4.21 5.20
N ALA A 263 4.50 -3.15 5.39
CA ALA A 263 5.58 -3.08 6.37
C ALA A 263 5.42 -1.84 7.25
N VAL A 264 5.71 -2.00 8.53
CA VAL A 264 5.82 -0.90 9.50
C VAL A 264 7.30 -0.54 9.63
N LEU A 265 7.65 0.65 9.16
CA LEU A 265 9.01 1.17 9.28
C LEU A 265 9.15 1.99 10.57
N GLY A 266 10.09 1.64 11.41
CA GLY A 266 10.36 2.35 12.65
C GLY A 266 11.70 1.96 13.28
N PRO A 267 12.27 2.80 14.16
CA PRO A 267 11.80 4.16 14.45
C PRO A 267 12.12 5.13 13.31
N VAL A 268 11.22 6.08 13.05
CA VAL A 268 11.44 7.16 12.06
C VAL A 268 12.25 8.30 12.68
N ARG A 269 12.22 8.40 14.01
CA ARG A 269 13.04 9.31 14.82
C ARG A 269 13.72 8.51 15.91
N GLU A 270 14.88 8.97 16.37
CA GLU A 270 15.52 8.37 17.54
C GLU A 270 14.53 8.37 18.71
N THR A 271 14.36 7.19 19.32
CA THR A 271 13.61 7.03 20.57
C THR A 271 14.57 7.17 21.71
N ALA A 272 14.19 7.98 22.71
CA ALA A 272 14.98 8.20 23.91
C ALA A 272 15.20 6.90 24.72
#